data_728630b7e98b1097756bfe112e686d3a
#
_entry.id   728630b7e98b1097756bfe112e686d3a
#
_cell.length_a   1.000
_cell.length_b   1.000
_cell.length_c   1.000
_cell.angle_alpha   90.00
_cell.angle_beta   90.00
_cell.angle_gamma   90.00
#
_symmetry.space_group_name_H-M   'P 1'
#
loop_
_entity.id
_entity.type
_entity.pdbx_description
1 polymer ?
#
loop_
_entity_poly.entity_id
_entity_poly.type
_entity_poly.pdbx_seq_one_letter_code
_entity_poly.pdbx_strand_id
1 'polypeptide(L)'
;MAKFIYRMQNILDIKLKLESQAKIAYSQANAALREEEAKLLKLFERKNAYDNRAKELVEGKIDLLEIKTCRQAIESMKVLIRRQMMQVQVAEKNVE
;
A
#
# COMPACT_ATOMS: atom_id res chain seq x y z
N MET A 1 2.92 -48.23 23.05
CA MET A 1 2.82 -47.98 21.58
C MET A 1 1.68 -47.04 21.23
N ALA A 2 0.49 -47.27 21.73
CA ALA A 2 -0.64 -46.39 21.43
C ALA A 2 -0.43 -44.92 21.84
N LYS A 3 0.17 -44.67 23.02
CA LYS A 3 0.50 -43.34 23.52
C LYS A 3 1.53 -42.62 22.62
N PHE A 4 2.52 -43.37 22.10
CA PHE A 4 3.55 -42.80 21.24
C PHE A 4 2.94 -42.33 19.91
N ILE A 5 2.12 -43.16 19.29
CA ILE A 5 1.43 -42.87 18.03
C ILE A 5 0.51 -41.66 18.21
N TYR A 6 -0.19 -41.59 19.34
CA TYR A 6 -1.07 -40.47 19.67
C TYR A 6 -0.30 -39.14 19.82
N ARG A 7 0.86 -39.15 20.46
CA ARG A 7 1.74 -37.98 20.60
C ARG A 7 2.27 -37.53 19.25
N MET A 8 2.69 -38.47 18.40
CA MET A 8 3.17 -38.16 17.07
C MET A 8 2.07 -37.50 16.22
N GLN A 9 0.85 -38.00 16.33
CA GLN A 9 -0.30 -37.44 15.62
C GLN A 9 -0.58 -36.01 16.11
N ASN A 10 -0.53 -35.75 17.41
CA ASN A 10 -0.71 -34.40 17.95
C ASN A 10 0.35 -33.43 17.47
N ILE A 11 1.62 -33.86 17.43
CA ILE A 11 2.72 -33.02 16.93
C ILE A 11 2.51 -32.67 15.45
N LEU A 12 2.11 -33.64 14.63
CA LEU A 12 1.82 -33.42 13.21
C LEU A 12 0.65 -32.47 13.03
N ASP A 13 -0.41 -32.61 13.81
CA ASP A 13 -1.59 -31.73 13.77
C ASP A 13 -1.21 -30.29 14.13
N ILE A 14 -0.40 -30.09 15.16
CA ILE A 14 0.09 -28.76 15.57
C ILE A 14 0.93 -28.16 14.44
N LYS A 15 1.84 -28.94 13.85
CA LYS A 15 2.70 -28.49 12.77
C LYS A 15 1.90 -28.04 11.55
N LEU A 16 0.89 -28.82 11.16
CA LEU A 16 -0.01 -28.48 10.05
C LEU A 16 -0.80 -27.19 10.34
N LYS A 17 -1.27 -27.01 11.58
CA LYS A 17 -1.95 -25.78 11.99
C LYS A 17 -1.04 -24.56 11.89
N LEU A 18 0.20 -24.70 12.33
CA LEU A 18 1.19 -23.61 12.27
C LEU A 18 1.50 -23.23 10.83
N GLU A 19 1.67 -24.21 9.95
CA GLU A 19 1.89 -23.98 8.52
C GLU A 19 0.70 -23.27 7.88
N SER A 20 -0.51 -23.69 8.22
CA SER A 20 -1.75 -23.08 7.72
C SER A 20 -1.86 -21.63 8.18
N GLN A 21 -1.57 -21.36 9.47
CA GLN A 21 -1.59 -19.99 10.02
C GLN A 21 -0.54 -19.09 9.35
N ALA A 22 0.65 -19.64 9.09
CA ALA A 22 1.70 -18.90 8.39
C ALA A 22 1.29 -18.52 6.98
N LYS A 23 0.65 -19.43 6.24
CA LYS A 23 0.13 -19.16 4.90
C LYS A 23 -0.94 -18.09 4.90
N ILE A 24 -1.85 -18.14 5.87
CA ILE A 24 -2.92 -17.13 6.02
C ILE A 24 -2.30 -15.77 6.32
N ALA A 25 -1.35 -15.70 7.26
CA ALA A 25 -0.66 -14.45 7.62
C ALA A 25 0.07 -13.86 6.42
N TYR A 26 0.77 -14.68 5.64
CA TYR A 26 1.46 -14.25 4.43
C TYR A 26 0.49 -13.70 3.38
N SER A 27 -0.62 -14.40 3.16
CA SER A 27 -1.66 -13.97 2.23
C SER A 27 -2.27 -12.64 2.63
N GLN A 28 -2.55 -12.45 3.92
CA GLN A 28 -3.09 -11.20 4.46
C GLN A 28 -2.08 -10.05 4.32
N ALA A 29 -0.81 -10.30 4.58
CA ALA A 29 0.25 -9.30 4.44
C ALA A 29 0.42 -8.89 2.96
N ASN A 30 0.37 -9.84 2.03
CA ASN A 30 0.41 -9.55 0.60
C ASN A 30 -0.78 -8.74 0.14
N ALA A 31 -1.99 -9.07 0.62
CA ALA A 31 -3.19 -8.31 0.29
C ALA A 31 -3.10 -6.87 0.81
N ALA A 32 -2.59 -6.68 2.02
CA ALA A 32 -2.38 -5.36 2.60
C ALA A 32 -1.36 -4.54 1.79
N LEU A 33 -0.27 -5.18 1.35
CA LEU A 33 0.74 -4.52 0.51
C LEU A 33 0.15 -4.06 -0.82
N ARG A 34 -0.61 -4.90 -1.49
CA ARG A 34 -1.27 -4.56 -2.76
C ARG A 34 -2.25 -3.42 -2.60
N GLU A 35 -2.98 -3.39 -1.48
CA GLU A 35 -3.91 -2.31 -1.16
C GLU A 35 -3.17 -0.98 -1.00
N GLU A 36 -2.04 -0.97 -0.27
CA GLU A 36 -1.23 0.23 -0.09
C GLU A 36 -0.59 0.70 -1.39
N GLU A 37 -0.12 -0.23 -2.23
CA GLU A 37 0.41 0.09 -3.56
C GLU A 37 -0.66 0.71 -4.47
N ALA A 38 -1.88 0.19 -4.42
CA ALA A 38 -3.00 0.73 -5.18
C ALA A 38 -3.35 2.16 -4.76
N LYS A 39 -3.31 2.45 -3.46
CA LYS A 39 -3.51 3.79 -2.93
C LYS A 39 -2.43 4.76 -3.44
N LEU A 40 -1.17 4.31 -3.44
CA LEU A 40 -0.06 5.11 -3.94
C LEU A 40 -0.24 5.43 -5.42
N LEU A 41 -0.63 4.45 -6.23
CA LEU A 41 -0.87 4.64 -7.66
C LEU A 41 -1.96 5.68 -7.91
N LYS A 42 -3.06 5.63 -7.16
CA LYS A 42 -4.13 6.63 -7.25
C LYS A 42 -3.65 8.03 -6.92
N LEU A 43 -2.79 8.17 -5.92
CA LEU A 43 -2.22 9.46 -5.54
C LEU A 43 -1.34 10.02 -6.66
N PHE A 44 -0.51 9.19 -7.29
CA PHE A 44 0.30 9.61 -8.44
C PHE A 44 -0.56 10.02 -9.63
N GLU A 45 -1.63 9.31 -9.89
CA GLU A 45 -2.56 9.66 -10.97
C GLU A 45 -3.21 11.02 -10.71
N ARG A 46 -3.62 11.30 -9.49
CA ARG A 46 -4.18 12.60 -9.10
C ARG A 46 -3.15 13.70 -9.24
N LYS A 47 -1.91 13.45 -8.79
CA LYS A 47 -0.83 14.42 -8.91
C LYS A 47 -0.58 14.75 -10.38
N ASN A 48 -0.52 13.75 -11.25
CA ASN A 48 -0.31 13.94 -12.67
C ASN A 48 -1.45 14.75 -13.32
N ALA A 49 -2.69 14.53 -12.88
CA ALA A 49 -3.83 15.30 -13.35
C ALA A 49 -3.69 16.79 -12.97
N TYR A 50 -3.25 17.09 -11.75
CA TYR A 50 -2.99 18.46 -11.30
C TYR A 50 -1.81 19.08 -12.05
N ASP A 51 -0.74 18.33 -12.29
CA ASP A 51 0.41 18.81 -13.07
C ASP A 51 0.00 19.19 -14.50
N ASN A 52 -0.80 18.35 -15.13
CA ASN A 52 -1.31 18.59 -16.49
C ASN A 52 -2.20 19.82 -16.53
N ARG A 53 -3.09 19.96 -15.55
CA ARG A 53 -3.97 21.14 -15.44
C ARG A 53 -3.16 22.41 -15.24
N ALA A 54 -2.13 22.37 -14.41
CA ALA A 54 -1.25 23.50 -14.18
C ALA A 54 -0.52 23.92 -15.46
N LYS A 55 -0.07 22.96 -16.28
CA LYS A 55 0.54 23.23 -17.58
C LYS A 55 -0.46 23.90 -18.55
N GLU A 56 -1.68 23.39 -18.61
CA GLU A 56 -2.74 23.97 -19.44
C GLU A 56 -3.06 25.40 -19.03
N LEU A 57 -3.11 25.68 -17.75
CA LEU A 57 -3.35 27.03 -17.23
C LEU A 57 -2.23 28.01 -17.60
N VAL A 58 -0.98 27.54 -17.63
CA VAL A 58 0.17 28.37 -18.02
C VAL A 58 0.15 28.67 -19.51
N GLU A 59 -0.30 27.72 -20.36
CA GLU A 59 -0.38 27.88 -21.81
C GLU A 59 -1.59 28.67 -22.26
N GLY A 60 -2.66 28.75 -21.41
CA GLY A 60 -3.89 29.45 -21.73
C GLY A 60 -3.97 30.83 -21.09
N LYS A 61 -5.20 31.32 -20.90
CA LYS A 61 -5.44 32.57 -20.15
C LYS A 61 -4.97 32.39 -18.72
N ILE A 62 -4.02 33.22 -18.29
CA ILE A 62 -3.41 33.14 -16.99
C ILE A 62 -4.40 33.62 -15.92
N ASP A 63 -4.96 32.69 -15.16
CA ASP A 63 -5.63 32.98 -13.90
C ASP A 63 -4.65 32.65 -12.76
N LEU A 64 -4.04 33.69 -12.18
CA LEU A 64 -3.06 33.52 -11.11
C LEU A 64 -3.63 32.80 -9.90
N LEU A 65 -4.91 32.99 -9.61
CA LEU A 65 -5.58 32.33 -8.50
C LEU A 65 -5.70 30.83 -8.72
N GLU A 66 -6.08 30.40 -9.94
CA GLU A 66 -6.15 28.98 -10.27
C GLU A 66 -4.79 28.31 -10.27
N ILE A 67 -3.76 28.98 -10.78
CA ILE A 67 -2.38 28.49 -10.76
C ILE A 67 -1.92 28.27 -9.32
N LYS A 68 -2.19 29.24 -8.44
CA LYS A 68 -1.85 29.15 -7.03
C LYS A 68 -2.58 28.00 -6.34
N THR A 69 -3.87 27.83 -6.64
CA THR A 69 -4.68 26.73 -6.10
C THR A 69 -4.15 25.37 -6.57
N CYS A 70 -3.79 25.23 -7.85
CA CYS A 70 -3.18 24.01 -8.38
C CYS A 70 -1.84 23.70 -7.73
N ARG A 71 -0.99 24.70 -7.50
CA ARG A 71 0.30 24.52 -6.82
C ARG A 71 0.11 24.04 -5.39
N GLN A 72 -0.85 24.62 -4.67
CA GLN A 72 -1.18 24.19 -3.30
C GLN A 72 -1.68 22.74 -3.30
N ALA A 73 -2.53 22.37 -4.26
CA ALA A 73 -3.01 21.00 -4.40
C ALA A 73 -1.85 20.01 -4.67
N ILE A 74 -0.92 20.38 -5.54
CA ILE A 74 0.26 19.58 -5.87
C ILE A 74 1.14 19.38 -4.62
N GLU A 75 1.39 20.43 -3.83
CA GLU A 75 2.17 20.34 -2.59
C GLU A 75 1.47 19.42 -1.57
N SER A 76 0.15 19.54 -1.43
CA SER A 76 -0.63 18.65 -0.56
C SER A 76 -0.53 17.19 -1.03
N MET A 77 -0.59 16.95 -2.33
CA MET A 77 -0.46 15.60 -2.90
C MET A 77 0.93 15.02 -2.65
N LYS A 78 1.99 15.84 -2.73
CA LYS A 78 3.36 15.40 -2.43
C LYS A 78 3.48 14.90 -0.99
N VAL A 79 2.87 15.59 -0.03
CA VAL A 79 2.86 15.18 1.38
C VAL A 79 2.13 13.84 1.53
N LEU A 80 0.96 13.68 0.91
CA LEU A 80 0.18 12.45 0.94
C LEU A 80 0.94 11.28 0.31
N ILE A 81 1.63 11.53 -0.80
CA ILE A 81 2.44 10.52 -1.49
C ILE A 81 3.59 10.04 -0.59
N ARG A 82 4.30 10.95 0.07
CA ARG A 82 5.38 10.58 1.01
C ARG A 82 4.85 9.71 2.14
N ARG A 83 3.71 10.10 2.72
CA ARG A 83 3.07 9.33 3.79
C ARG A 83 2.69 7.94 3.29
N GLN A 84 2.13 7.85 2.10
CA GLN A 84 1.71 6.58 1.51
C GLN A 84 2.92 5.70 1.16
N MET A 85 4.03 6.27 0.71
CA MET A 85 5.28 5.54 0.48
C MET A 85 5.79 4.89 1.76
N MET A 86 5.69 5.57 2.89
CA MET A 86 6.05 5.00 4.20
C MET A 86 5.14 3.83 4.55
N GLN A 87 3.84 3.92 4.27
CA GLN A 87 2.90 2.83 4.50
C GLN A 87 3.21 1.61 3.62
N VAL A 88 3.59 1.84 2.38
CA VAL A 88 4.02 0.76 1.48
C VAL A 88 5.27 0.07 2.02
N GLN A 89 6.25 0.82 2.51
CA GLN A 89 7.46 0.25 3.11
C GLN A 89 7.16 -0.60 4.33
N VAL A 90 6.25 -0.14 5.20
CA VAL A 90 5.80 -0.93 6.36
C VAL A 90 5.14 -2.22 5.91
N ALA A 91 4.27 -2.16 4.90
CA ALA A 91 3.59 -3.34 4.37
C ALA A 91 4.57 -4.32 3.73
N GLU A 92 5.60 -3.83 3.03
CA GLU A 92 6.68 -4.67 2.47
C GLU A 92 7.42 -5.43 3.56
N LYS A 93 7.76 -4.78 4.65
CA LYS A 93 8.42 -5.41 5.80
C LYS A 93 7.55 -6.49 6.43
N ASN A 94 6.25 -6.27 6.49
CA ASN A 94 5.32 -7.24 7.07
C ASN A 94 5.20 -8.50 6.22
N VAL A 95 5.45 -8.42 4.91
CA VAL A 95 5.47 -9.59 4.01
C VAL A 95 6.74 -10.43 4.22
N GLU A 96 7.85 -9.79 4.53
CA GLU A 96 9.10 -10.50 4.85
C GLU A 96 8.98 -11.21 6.21
#